data_2004c20bee3f2fc2653453b941347653
#
_entry.id   2004c20bee3f2fc2653453b941347653
#
_cell.length_a   1.000
_cell.length_b   1.000
_cell.length_c   1.000
_cell.angle_alpha   90.00
_cell.angle_beta   90.00
_cell.angle_gamma   90.00
#
_symmetry.space_group_name_H-M   'P 1'
#
loop_
_entity.id
_entity.type
_entity.pdbx_description
1 polymer ?
#
loop_
_entity_poly.entity_id
_entity_poly.type
_entity_poly.pdbx_seq_one_letter_code
_entity_poly.pdbx_strand_id
1 'polypeptide(L)'
;MLTIDNLNVFYGAIHALKGISLEVKEGEIVTLIGANGAGKSTTLRTISGLLKPKEGSIKFEGKDIGGMAAQNVVKLGISQVPEGRRIFANMTVMENLELGAFIRSDKAGIAQDLDMVFGRFPRLAERRSQLAGTLSGGEQQMLAMGRALMSRPRMMLLDEPSMGLAPLLIREIFNIIVDINSTGTTVLLVEQNANMALSIAHRAYVMETGRITLSGDAKELAASEDVRKAYLGG
;
A
#
# COMPACT_ATOMS: atom_id res chain seq x y z
N MET A 1 5.21 5.88 -13.76
CA MET A 1 4.29 4.75 -13.48
C MET A 1 2.90 5.25 -13.08
N LEU A 2 2.70 5.92 -11.95
CA LEU A 2 1.41 6.49 -11.53
C LEU A 2 1.49 8.01 -11.51
N THR A 3 0.49 8.70 -12.06
CA THR A 3 0.35 10.16 -12.00
C THR A 3 -1.07 10.49 -11.57
N ILE A 4 -1.20 11.34 -10.56
CA ILE A 4 -2.46 11.92 -10.11
C ILE A 4 -2.38 13.42 -10.35
N ASP A 5 -3.42 13.98 -10.98
CA ASP A 5 -3.49 15.41 -11.28
C ASP A 5 -4.83 16.00 -10.85
N ASN A 6 -4.75 17.01 -9.98
CA ASN A 6 -5.86 17.81 -9.46
C ASN A 6 -7.04 16.98 -8.97
N LEU A 7 -6.76 15.88 -8.23
CA LEU A 7 -7.77 14.91 -7.81
C LEU A 7 -8.68 15.45 -6.72
N ASN A 8 -9.98 15.45 -6.98
CA ASN A 8 -11.02 15.88 -6.04
C ASN A 8 -11.97 14.71 -5.75
N VAL A 9 -12.13 14.37 -4.46
CA VAL A 9 -12.97 13.28 -4.00
C VAL A 9 -13.89 13.73 -2.88
N PHE A 10 -15.13 13.28 -2.91
CA PHE A 10 -16.17 13.64 -1.94
C PHE A 10 -16.82 12.41 -1.32
N TYR A 11 -17.16 12.49 -0.05
CA TYR A 11 -18.09 11.61 0.65
C TYR A 11 -19.36 12.40 0.93
N GLY A 12 -20.36 12.30 0.06
CA GLY A 12 -21.53 13.17 0.11
C GLY A 12 -21.13 14.64 0.03
N ALA A 13 -21.39 15.43 1.07
CA ALA A 13 -21.01 16.84 1.14
C ALA A 13 -19.57 17.08 1.63
N ILE A 14 -18.88 16.05 2.13
CA ILE A 14 -17.52 16.19 2.68
C ILE A 14 -16.50 16.13 1.56
N HIS A 15 -15.75 17.22 1.35
CA HIS A 15 -14.64 17.31 0.40
C HIS A 15 -13.38 16.68 1.02
N ALA A 16 -13.14 15.42 0.73
CA ALA A 16 -12.07 14.64 1.35
C ALA A 16 -10.70 14.84 0.69
N LEU A 17 -10.64 14.89 -0.65
CA LEU A 17 -9.42 15.26 -1.39
C LEU A 17 -9.69 16.52 -2.18
N LYS A 18 -8.81 17.51 -2.05
CA LYS A 18 -9.01 18.90 -2.48
C LYS A 18 -7.95 19.29 -3.51
N GLY A 19 -8.00 18.67 -4.69
CA GLY A 19 -7.09 18.97 -5.79
C GLY A 19 -5.67 18.46 -5.53
N ILE A 20 -5.50 17.22 -5.06
CA ILE A 20 -4.17 16.65 -4.86
C ILE A 20 -3.53 16.24 -6.18
N SER A 21 -2.20 16.46 -6.28
CA SER A 21 -1.38 15.99 -7.39
C SER A 21 -0.15 15.30 -6.83
N LEU A 22 0.15 14.10 -7.33
CA LEU A 22 1.35 13.34 -6.96
C LEU A 22 1.81 12.43 -8.11
N GLU A 23 3.07 12.05 -8.07
CA GLU A 23 3.68 11.14 -9.01
C GLU A 23 4.45 10.03 -8.28
N VAL A 24 4.35 8.80 -8.81
CA VAL A 24 5.18 7.66 -8.39
C VAL A 24 5.89 7.13 -9.64
N LYS A 25 7.22 7.12 -9.64
CA LYS A 25 8.02 6.55 -10.72
C LYS A 25 8.14 5.03 -10.53
N GLU A 26 8.48 4.33 -11.59
CA GLU A 26 8.73 2.89 -11.55
C GLU A 26 9.92 2.58 -10.64
N GLY A 27 9.80 1.54 -9.81
CA GLY A 27 10.83 1.11 -8.86
C GLY A 27 10.98 1.98 -7.61
N GLU A 28 10.20 3.07 -7.46
CA GLU A 28 10.25 3.89 -6.24
C GLU A 28 9.41 3.29 -5.10
N ILE A 29 9.86 3.52 -3.87
CA ILE A 29 9.00 3.58 -2.69
C ILE A 29 8.66 5.05 -2.48
N VAL A 30 7.38 5.41 -2.62
CA VAL A 30 6.87 6.74 -2.32
C VAL A 30 5.96 6.65 -1.10
N THR A 31 6.12 7.56 -0.15
CA THR A 31 5.26 7.58 1.03
C THR A 31 4.36 8.82 1.07
N LEU A 32 3.13 8.61 1.53
CA LEU A 32 2.16 9.65 1.82
C LEU A 32 1.95 9.68 3.33
N ILE A 33 2.50 10.69 4.00
CA ILE A 33 2.43 10.86 5.45
C ILE A 33 1.45 11.98 5.83
N GLY A 34 0.92 11.92 7.03
CA GLY A 34 -0.03 12.92 7.55
C GLY A 34 -0.87 12.35 8.68
N ALA A 35 -1.57 13.22 9.38
CA ALA A 35 -2.45 12.87 10.49
C ALA A 35 -3.64 12.00 10.05
N ASN A 36 -4.33 11.37 11.03
CA ASN A 36 -5.57 10.67 10.76
C ASN A 36 -6.62 11.63 10.20
N GLY A 37 -7.34 11.17 9.18
CA GLY A 37 -8.31 12.01 8.46
C GLY A 37 -7.71 12.97 7.42
N ALA A 38 -6.39 12.99 7.21
CA ALA A 38 -5.76 13.83 6.20
C ALA A 38 -6.15 13.48 4.74
N GLY A 39 -6.73 12.29 4.49
CA GLY A 39 -7.14 11.83 3.16
C GLY A 39 -6.27 10.72 2.57
N LYS A 40 -5.29 10.21 3.31
CA LYS A 40 -4.33 9.20 2.85
C LYS A 40 -4.99 7.93 2.30
N SER A 41 -5.81 7.24 3.11
CA SER A 41 -6.54 6.04 2.69
C SER A 41 -7.58 6.34 1.60
N THR A 42 -8.15 7.56 1.58
CA THR A 42 -9.05 8.01 0.50
C THR A 42 -8.30 8.03 -0.83
N THR A 43 -7.06 8.50 -0.84
CA THR A 43 -6.19 8.49 -2.03
C THR A 43 -5.99 7.06 -2.54
N LEU A 44 -5.60 6.12 -1.67
CA LEU A 44 -5.41 4.72 -2.07
C LEU A 44 -6.71 4.06 -2.58
N ARG A 45 -7.82 4.30 -1.90
CA ARG A 45 -9.14 3.78 -2.33
C ARG A 45 -9.58 4.34 -3.67
N THR A 46 -9.21 5.57 -4.01
CA THR A 46 -9.53 6.16 -5.31
C THR A 46 -8.66 5.57 -6.41
N ILE A 47 -7.35 5.37 -6.16
CA ILE A 47 -6.44 4.70 -7.10
C ILE A 47 -6.91 3.26 -7.38
N SER A 48 -7.31 2.53 -6.35
CA SER A 48 -7.75 1.12 -6.46
C SER A 48 -9.17 0.95 -7.05
N GLY A 49 -9.86 2.07 -7.39
CA GLY A 49 -11.20 2.02 -7.99
C GLY A 49 -12.34 1.73 -7.01
N LEU A 50 -12.08 1.81 -5.70
CA LEU A 50 -13.11 1.68 -4.65
C LEU A 50 -13.89 2.98 -4.44
N LEU A 51 -13.31 4.11 -4.86
CA LEU A 51 -13.94 5.43 -4.87
C LEU A 51 -13.80 6.05 -6.26
N LYS A 52 -14.81 6.81 -6.66
CA LYS A 52 -14.77 7.55 -7.92
C LYS A 52 -14.33 8.98 -7.66
N PRO A 53 -13.35 9.52 -8.40
CA PRO A 53 -13.05 10.94 -8.36
C PRO A 53 -14.23 11.75 -8.91
N LYS A 54 -14.45 12.95 -8.39
CA LYS A 54 -15.40 13.91 -8.95
C LYS A 54 -14.73 14.74 -10.06
N GLU A 55 -13.46 15.09 -9.85
CA GLU A 55 -12.65 15.88 -10.78
C GLU A 55 -11.19 15.42 -10.71
N GLY A 56 -10.41 15.77 -11.69
CA GLY A 56 -9.01 15.38 -11.84
C GLY A 56 -8.83 14.07 -12.59
N SER A 57 -7.60 13.60 -12.66
CA SER A 57 -7.26 12.37 -13.38
C SER A 57 -6.30 11.48 -12.59
N ILE A 58 -6.39 10.18 -12.84
CA ILE A 58 -5.44 9.18 -12.32
C ILE A 58 -4.96 8.38 -13.54
N LYS A 59 -3.66 8.43 -13.82
CA LYS A 59 -3.05 7.67 -14.92
C LYS A 59 -2.06 6.65 -14.38
N PHE A 60 -2.23 5.41 -14.78
CA PHE A 60 -1.28 4.33 -14.54
C PHE A 60 -0.68 3.91 -15.87
N GLU A 61 0.65 4.10 -16.04
CA GLU A 61 1.38 3.85 -17.29
C GLU A 61 0.75 4.56 -18.50
N GLY A 62 0.35 5.80 -18.30
CA GLY A 62 -0.29 6.62 -19.33
C GLY A 62 -1.77 6.32 -19.57
N LYS A 63 -2.30 5.20 -19.05
CA LYS A 63 -3.71 4.84 -19.15
C LYS A 63 -4.52 5.48 -18.03
N ASP A 64 -5.61 6.14 -18.37
CA ASP A 64 -6.54 6.68 -17.38
C ASP A 64 -7.28 5.52 -16.67
N ILE A 65 -7.19 5.52 -15.33
CA ILE A 65 -7.86 4.57 -14.44
C ILE A 65 -8.88 5.24 -13.52
N GLY A 66 -9.09 6.56 -13.66
CA GLY A 66 -10.04 7.32 -12.85
C GLY A 66 -11.46 6.76 -12.94
N GLY A 67 -12.00 6.27 -11.81
CA GLY A 67 -13.33 5.63 -11.77
C GLY A 67 -13.44 4.25 -12.41
N MET A 68 -12.32 3.64 -12.79
CA MET A 68 -12.28 2.24 -13.25
C MET A 68 -12.71 1.29 -12.12
N ALA A 69 -13.43 0.21 -12.44
CA ALA A 69 -13.81 -0.80 -11.46
C ALA A 69 -12.56 -1.51 -10.86
N ALA A 70 -12.56 -1.74 -9.55
CA ALA A 70 -11.41 -2.26 -8.80
C ALA A 70 -10.82 -3.55 -9.42
N GLN A 71 -11.65 -4.48 -9.87
CA GLN A 71 -11.20 -5.70 -10.54
C GLN A 71 -10.37 -5.45 -11.80
N ASN A 72 -10.65 -4.37 -12.53
CA ASN A 72 -9.88 -3.99 -13.72
C ASN A 72 -8.58 -3.29 -13.34
N VAL A 73 -8.57 -2.53 -12.24
CA VAL A 73 -7.34 -1.93 -11.68
C VAL A 73 -6.35 -3.02 -11.27
N VAL A 74 -6.83 -4.08 -10.59
CA VAL A 74 -5.99 -5.23 -10.22
C VAL A 74 -5.42 -5.93 -11.47
N LYS A 75 -6.20 -6.09 -12.53
CA LYS A 75 -5.73 -6.67 -13.82
C LYS A 75 -4.64 -5.84 -14.50
N LEU A 76 -4.54 -4.55 -14.23
CA LEU A 76 -3.46 -3.70 -14.71
C LEU A 76 -2.18 -3.84 -13.88
N GLY A 77 -2.21 -4.57 -12.76
CA GLY A 77 -1.06 -4.81 -11.91
C GLY A 77 -0.97 -3.88 -10.70
N ILE A 78 -2.06 -3.26 -10.26
CA ILE A 78 -2.12 -2.52 -8.99
C ILE A 78 -2.81 -3.40 -7.96
N SER A 79 -2.13 -3.70 -6.85
CA SER A 79 -2.70 -4.45 -5.72
C SER A 79 -2.69 -3.60 -4.45
N GLN A 80 -3.75 -3.68 -3.65
CA GLN A 80 -3.85 -2.93 -2.40
C GLN A 80 -3.86 -3.87 -1.20
N VAL A 81 -3.05 -3.54 -0.19
CA VAL A 81 -3.16 -4.06 1.18
C VAL A 81 -3.85 -2.97 2.01
N PRO A 82 -5.14 -3.13 2.32
CA PRO A 82 -5.90 -2.11 3.04
C PRO A 82 -5.58 -2.12 4.53
N GLU A 83 -5.88 -1.02 5.19
CA GLU A 83 -5.86 -0.89 6.65
C GLU A 83 -6.69 -2.01 7.32
N GLY A 84 -6.21 -2.50 8.46
CA GLY A 84 -6.88 -3.56 9.23
C GLY A 84 -6.71 -4.95 8.62
N ARG A 85 -5.67 -5.16 7.79
CA ARG A 85 -5.23 -6.46 7.25
C ARG A 85 -6.22 -7.10 6.25
N ARG A 86 -7.52 -7.11 6.54
CA ARG A 86 -8.62 -7.63 5.69
C ARG A 86 -8.34 -9.02 5.13
N ILE A 87 -7.85 -9.93 5.98
CA ILE A 87 -7.72 -11.35 5.65
C ILE A 87 -9.08 -12.05 5.70
N PHE A 88 -9.21 -13.20 5.03
CA PHE A 88 -10.38 -14.07 5.14
C PHE A 88 -10.19 -15.01 6.34
N ALA A 89 -10.71 -14.59 7.51
CA ALA A 89 -10.45 -15.22 8.80
C ALA A 89 -10.86 -16.70 8.88
N ASN A 90 -11.93 -17.09 8.18
CA ASN A 90 -12.46 -18.44 8.15
C ASN A 90 -11.81 -19.35 7.08
N MET A 91 -10.81 -18.84 6.38
CA MET A 91 -10.01 -19.59 5.40
C MET A 91 -8.61 -19.83 5.97
N THR A 92 -7.96 -20.86 5.47
CA THR A 92 -6.56 -21.16 5.81
C THR A 92 -5.62 -20.11 5.23
N VAL A 93 -4.37 -20.11 5.70
CA VAL A 93 -3.29 -19.31 5.12
C VAL A 93 -3.15 -19.61 3.63
N MET A 94 -3.12 -20.88 3.24
CA MET A 94 -3.00 -21.33 1.85
C MET A 94 -4.12 -20.77 0.98
N GLU A 95 -5.38 -20.96 1.38
CA GLU A 95 -6.56 -20.48 0.65
C GLU A 95 -6.56 -18.95 0.50
N ASN A 96 -6.13 -18.21 1.54
CA ASN A 96 -5.96 -16.76 1.43
C ASN A 96 -4.95 -16.37 0.35
N LEU A 97 -3.81 -17.07 0.28
CA LEU A 97 -2.77 -16.81 -0.74
C LEU A 97 -3.28 -17.16 -2.14
N GLU A 98 -3.92 -18.31 -2.31
CA GLU A 98 -4.49 -18.75 -3.59
C GLU A 98 -5.52 -17.75 -4.12
N LEU A 99 -6.36 -17.17 -3.26
CA LEU A 99 -7.29 -16.10 -3.64
C LEU A 99 -6.56 -14.85 -4.17
N GLY A 100 -5.34 -14.57 -3.73
CA GLY A 100 -4.52 -13.50 -4.29
C GLY A 100 -4.20 -13.68 -5.78
N ALA A 101 -4.15 -14.92 -6.24
CA ALA A 101 -3.92 -15.27 -7.64
C ALA A 101 -5.23 -15.44 -8.46
N PHE A 102 -6.41 -15.08 -7.92
CA PHE A 102 -7.72 -15.35 -8.54
C PHE A 102 -7.85 -14.85 -9.99
N ILE A 103 -7.17 -13.76 -10.35
CA ILE A 103 -7.22 -13.19 -11.72
C ILE A 103 -6.28 -13.91 -12.70
N ARG A 104 -5.51 -14.90 -12.25
CA ARG A 104 -4.46 -15.60 -13.02
C ARG A 104 -4.89 -17.01 -13.39
N SER A 105 -4.31 -17.53 -14.48
CA SER A 105 -4.53 -18.89 -14.97
C SER A 105 -3.25 -19.71 -15.16
N ASP A 106 -2.07 -19.09 -14.93
CA ASP A 106 -0.75 -19.70 -15.10
C ASP A 106 -0.35 -20.57 -13.89
N LYS A 107 -0.89 -21.78 -13.80
CA LYS A 107 -0.69 -22.68 -12.64
C LYS A 107 0.76 -22.85 -12.20
N ALA A 108 1.70 -22.99 -13.14
CA ALA A 108 3.13 -23.13 -12.84
C ALA A 108 3.69 -21.85 -12.18
N GLY A 109 3.32 -20.68 -12.70
CA GLY A 109 3.72 -19.39 -12.12
C GLY A 109 3.09 -19.14 -10.75
N ILE A 110 1.84 -19.55 -10.54
CA ILE A 110 1.18 -19.45 -9.22
C ILE A 110 1.92 -20.30 -8.18
N ALA A 111 2.34 -21.53 -8.54
CA ALA A 111 3.11 -22.39 -7.64
C ALA A 111 4.47 -21.77 -7.28
N GLN A 112 5.19 -21.23 -8.27
CA GLN A 112 6.46 -20.52 -8.02
C GLN A 112 6.28 -19.31 -7.10
N ASP A 113 5.18 -18.54 -7.26
CA ASP A 113 4.91 -17.38 -6.41
C ASP A 113 4.51 -17.80 -4.99
N LEU A 114 3.81 -18.90 -4.81
CA LEU A 114 3.55 -19.48 -3.49
C LEU A 114 4.87 -19.85 -2.78
N ASP A 115 5.79 -20.50 -3.47
CA ASP A 115 7.11 -20.83 -2.91
C ASP A 115 7.91 -19.56 -2.57
N MET A 116 7.87 -18.54 -3.42
CA MET A 116 8.51 -17.24 -3.16
C MET A 116 7.87 -16.55 -1.94
N VAL A 117 6.54 -16.53 -1.83
CA VAL A 117 5.83 -15.95 -0.67
C VAL A 117 6.17 -16.72 0.60
N PHE A 118 6.18 -18.04 0.59
CA PHE A 118 6.56 -18.84 1.75
C PHE A 118 8.03 -18.69 2.12
N GLY A 119 8.92 -18.50 1.15
CA GLY A 119 10.33 -18.17 1.40
C GLY A 119 10.49 -16.80 2.08
N ARG A 120 9.71 -15.82 1.66
CA ARG A 120 9.70 -14.45 2.24
C ARG A 120 9.01 -14.39 3.61
N PHE A 121 8.00 -15.23 3.83
CA PHE A 121 7.22 -15.31 5.08
C PHE A 121 7.26 -16.72 5.69
N PRO A 122 8.40 -17.17 6.28
CA PRO A 122 8.54 -18.54 6.78
C PRO A 122 7.48 -18.94 7.81
N ARG A 123 7.01 -17.99 8.63
CA ARG A 123 5.94 -18.22 9.59
C ARG A 123 4.61 -18.62 8.92
N LEU A 124 4.32 -18.11 7.74
CA LEU A 124 3.14 -18.51 6.97
C LEU A 124 3.31 -19.92 6.39
N ALA A 125 4.55 -20.28 5.98
CA ALA A 125 4.86 -21.62 5.50
C ALA A 125 4.62 -22.71 6.58
N GLU A 126 5.03 -22.43 7.82
CA GLU A 126 4.79 -23.30 8.98
C GLU A 126 3.30 -23.50 9.29
N ARG A 127 2.45 -22.53 8.91
CA ARG A 127 1.03 -22.43 9.28
C ARG A 127 0.08 -22.50 8.10
N ARG A 128 0.53 -23.06 6.96
CA ARG A 128 -0.23 -23.02 5.69
C ARG A 128 -1.65 -23.57 5.77
N SER A 129 -1.90 -24.56 6.64
CA SER A 129 -3.22 -25.17 6.89
C SER A 129 -3.98 -24.56 8.07
N GLN A 130 -3.39 -23.57 8.78
CA GLN A 130 -4.02 -22.93 9.93
C GLN A 130 -5.05 -21.90 9.45
N LEU A 131 -6.17 -21.75 10.17
CA LEU A 131 -7.16 -20.71 9.91
C LEU A 131 -6.55 -19.33 10.15
N ALA A 132 -6.68 -18.45 9.16
CA ALA A 132 -6.04 -17.13 9.17
C ALA A 132 -6.51 -16.24 10.34
N GLY A 133 -7.75 -16.42 10.80
CA GLY A 133 -8.28 -15.69 11.94
C GLY A 133 -7.58 -15.99 13.27
N THR A 134 -6.85 -17.11 13.37
CA THR A 134 -6.13 -17.53 14.59
C THR A 134 -4.66 -17.09 14.59
N LEU A 135 -4.20 -16.44 13.54
CA LEU A 135 -2.85 -15.87 13.43
C LEU A 135 -2.70 -14.64 14.34
N SER A 136 -1.47 -14.37 14.78
CA SER A 136 -1.13 -13.11 15.43
C SER A 136 -1.31 -11.92 14.47
N GLY A 137 -1.42 -10.71 15.02
CA GLY A 137 -1.60 -9.51 14.20
C GLY A 137 -0.50 -9.29 13.15
N GLY A 138 0.76 -9.59 13.47
CA GLY A 138 1.87 -9.50 12.52
C GLY A 138 1.78 -10.57 11.42
N GLU A 139 1.46 -11.80 11.77
CA GLU A 139 1.27 -12.89 10.79
C GLU A 139 0.09 -12.60 9.85
N GLN A 140 -1.00 -12.01 10.37
CA GLN A 140 -2.12 -11.56 9.54
C GLN A 140 -1.70 -10.46 8.56
N GLN A 141 -0.84 -9.53 8.99
CA GLN A 141 -0.30 -8.48 8.12
C GLN A 141 0.60 -9.08 7.03
N MET A 142 1.48 -10.00 7.39
CA MET A 142 2.31 -10.75 6.43
C MET A 142 1.43 -11.52 5.43
N LEU A 143 0.35 -12.15 5.90
CA LEU A 143 -0.60 -12.86 5.04
C LEU A 143 -1.30 -11.91 4.05
N ALA A 144 -1.72 -10.73 4.50
CA ALA A 144 -2.33 -9.72 3.64
C ALA A 144 -1.35 -9.24 2.55
N MET A 145 -0.08 -9.01 2.89
CA MET A 145 0.98 -8.66 1.95
C MET A 145 1.30 -9.82 1.00
N GLY A 146 1.44 -11.03 1.51
CA GLY A 146 1.66 -12.24 0.70
C GLY A 146 0.53 -12.46 -0.30
N ARG A 147 -0.72 -12.32 0.13
CA ARG A 147 -1.88 -12.41 -0.76
C ARG A 147 -1.85 -11.36 -1.87
N ALA A 148 -1.43 -10.13 -1.57
CA ALA A 148 -1.28 -9.08 -2.59
C ALA A 148 -0.19 -9.43 -3.61
N LEU A 149 0.93 -10.02 -3.18
CA LEU A 149 2.03 -10.46 -4.05
C LEU A 149 1.61 -11.56 -5.02
N MET A 150 0.68 -12.44 -4.65
CA MET A 150 0.18 -13.52 -5.50
C MET A 150 -0.47 -13.03 -6.80
N SER A 151 -0.90 -11.77 -6.88
CA SER A 151 -1.39 -11.16 -8.13
C SER A 151 -0.26 -10.74 -9.09
N ARG A 152 1.03 -10.87 -8.74
CA ARG A 152 2.21 -10.29 -9.42
C ARG A 152 2.05 -8.81 -9.71
N PRO A 153 1.88 -7.98 -8.68
CA PRO A 153 1.63 -6.59 -8.89
C PRO A 153 2.87 -5.86 -9.41
N ARG A 154 2.68 -4.92 -10.32
CA ARG A 154 3.68 -3.95 -10.72
C ARG A 154 3.78 -2.82 -9.70
N MET A 155 2.65 -2.54 -9.00
CA MET A 155 2.55 -1.54 -7.96
C MET A 155 1.73 -2.06 -6.77
N MET A 156 2.26 -1.89 -5.57
CA MET A 156 1.55 -2.17 -4.32
C MET A 156 1.16 -0.87 -3.62
N LEU A 157 -0.10 -0.80 -3.20
CA LEU A 157 -0.65 0.25 -2.36
C LEU A 157 -0.77 -0.31 -0.93
N LEU A 158 -0.03 0.26 0.02
CA LEU A 158 0.02 -0.20 1.41
C LEU A 158 -0.61 0.85 2.32
N ASP A 159 -1.69 0.50 3.00
CA ASP A 159 -2.47 1.40 3.87
C ASP A 159 -2.19 1.08 5.33
N GLU A 160 -1.33 1.88 5.97
CA GLU A 160 -0.89 1.78 7.37
C GLU A 160 -0.49 0.34 7.79
N PRO A 161 0.44 -0.31 7.07
CA PRO A 161 0.77 -1.72 7.31
C PRO A 161 1.39 -1.98 8.67
N SER A 162 1.92 -0.97 9.35
CA SER A 162 2.54 -1.09 10.67
C SER A 162 1.56 -0.91 11.83
N MET A 163 0.32 -0.47 11.56
CA MET A 163 -0.62 -0.08 12.62
C MET A 163 -0.98 -1.22 13.56
N GLY A 164 -0.86 -0.96 14.88
CA GLY A 164 -1.21 -1.93 15.93
C GLY A 164 -0.27 -3.13 16.02
N LEU A 165 0.95 -3.03 15.51
CA LEU A 165 1.99 -4.04 15.64
C LEU A 165 3.00 -3.68 16.75
N ALA A 166 3.62 -4.73 17.32
CA ALA A 166 4.73 -4.55 18.25
C ALA A 166 5.97 -3.96 17.54
N PRO A 167 6.83 -3.19 18.23
CA PRO A 167 7.96 -2.48 17.60
C PRO A 167 8.90 -3.37 16.76
N LEU A 168 9.12 -4.62 17.19
CA LEU A 168 9.94 -5.56 16.44
C LEU A 168 9.30 -5.93 15.10
N LEU A 169 7.99 -6.18 15.11
CA LEU A 169 7.23 -6.53 13.90
C LEU A 169 7.09 -5.34 12.94
N ILE A 170 7.03 -4.10 13.46
CA ILE A 170 7.07 -2.91 12.63
C ILE A 170 8.33 -2.90 11.76
N ARG A 171 9.51 -3.09 12.38
CA ARG A 171 10.78 -3.15 11.65
C ARG A 171 10.79 -4.26 10.61
N GLU A 172 10.26 -5.44 10.95
CA GLU A 172 10.16 -6.57 10.03
C GLU A 172 9.29 -6.22 8.81
N ILE A 173 8.12 -5.61 9.01
CA ILE A 173 7.24 -5.18 7.90
C ILE A 173 7.94 -4.15 6.99
N PHE A 174 8.65 -3.19 7.55
CA PHE A 174 9.38 -2.20 6.75
C PHE A 174 10.54 -2.84 5.95
N ASN A 175 11.26 -3.79 6.54
CA ASN A 175 12.28 -4.57 5.82
C ASN A 175 11.66 -5.37 4.66
N ILE A 176 10.50 -5.99 4.88
CA ILE A 176 9.76 -6.71 3.85
C ILE A 176 9.33 -5.76 2.72
N ILE A 177 8.90 -4.54 3.01
CA ILE A 177 8.54 -3.54 1.99
C ILE A 177 9.77 -3.20 1.11
N VAL A 178 10.93 -2.99 1.73
CA VAL A 178 12.18 -2.75 1.01
C VAL A 178 12.56 -3.95 0.14
N ASP A 179 12.45 -5.16 0.67
CA ASP A 179 12.73 -6.38 -0.06
C ASP A 179 11.78 -6.59 -1.26
N ILE A 180 10.48 -6.32 -1.08
CA ILE A 180 9.50 -6.36 -2.18
C ILE A 180 9.88 -5.33 -3.27
N ASN A 181 10.25 -4.13 -2.89
CA ASN A 181 10.65 -3.09 -3.83
C ASN A 181 11.94 -3.46 -4.59
N SER A 182 12.93 -4.05 -3.89
CA SER A 182 14.19 -4.48 -4.51
C SER A 182 14.02 -5.52 -5.62
N THR A 183 12.89 -6.25 -5.62
CA THR A 183 12.51 -7.19 -6.68
C THR A 183 11.75 -6.55 -7.85
N GLY A 184 11.65 -5.20 -7.86
CA GLY A 184 11.07 -4.42 -8.97
C GLY A 184 9.62 -3.95 -8.76
N THR A 185 8.99 -4.29 -7.64
CA THR A 185 7.64 -3.81 -7.35
C THR A 185 7.67 -2.36 -6.87
N THR A 186 6.95 -1.48 -7.52
CA THR A 186 6.76 -0.08 -7.08
C THR A 186 5.82 -0.02 -5.87
N VAL A 187 6.09 0.84 -4.91
CA VAL A 187 5.30 0.92 -3.68
C VAL A 187 4.81 2.35 -3.42
N LEU A 188 3.50 2.50 -3.20
CA LEU A 188 2.92 3.69 -2.58
C LEU A 188 2.47 3.32 -1.17
N LEU A 189 3.19 3.85 -0.19
CA LEU A 189 3.01 3.57 1.23
C LEU A 189 2.28 4.74 1.90
N VAL A 190 1.18 4.44 2.56
CA VAL A 190 0.50 5.36 3.49
C VAL A 190 0.85 4.95 4.90
N GLU A 191 1.35 5.88 5.70
CA GLU A 191 1.74 5.62 7.09
C GLU A 191 1.50 6.82 8.00
N GLN A 192 1.22 6.52 9.26
CA GLN A 192 1.22 7.48 10.34
C GLN A 192 2.62 7.57 10.98
N ASN A 193 3.36 6.46 11.00
CA ASN A 193 4.74 6.42 11.49
C ASN A 193 5.68 7.06 10.47
N ALA A 194 5.72 8.39 10.46
CA ALA A 194 6.49 9.17 9.49
C ALA A 194 8.00 8.84 9.53
N ASN A 195 8.57 8.61 10.72
CA ASN A 195 9.98 8.25 10.86
C ASN A 195 10.34 7.00 10.08
N MET A 196 9.58 5.93 10.29
CA MET A 196 9.82 4.66 9.60
C MET A 196 9.55 4.79 8.10
N ALA A 197 8.46 5.47 7.72
CA ALA A 197 8.10 5.65 6.31
C ALA A 197 9.18 6.42 5.54
N LEU A 198 9.65 7.55 6.08
CA LEU A 198 10.71 8.36 5.48
C LEU A 198 12.05 7.64 5.41
N SER A 199 12.34 6.73 6.37
CA SER A 199 13.62 5.99 6.40
C SER A 199 13.80 5.02 5.23
N ILE A 200 12.70 4.54 4.61
CA ILE A 200 12.74 3.60 3.49
C ILE A 200 12.29 4.20 2.16
N ALA A 201 11.64 5.35 2.18
CA ALA A 201 11.10 5.97 0.98
C ALA A 201 12.18 6.70 0.18
N HIS A 202 12.00 6.77 -1.14
CA HIS A 202 12.78 7.62 -2.04
C HIS A 202 12.22 9.04 -2.06
N ARG A 203 10.88 9.16 -2.11
CA ARG A 203 10.15 10.44 -2.12
C ARG A 203 8.99 10.40 -1.16
N ALA A 204 8.59 11.56 -0.67
CA ALA A 204 7.46 11.66 0.22
C ALA A 204 6.56 12.86 -0.12
N TYR A 205 5.30 12.72 0.27
CA TYR A 205 4.28 13.76 0.23
C TYR A 205 3.69 13.89 1.63
N VAL A 206 3.60 15.11 2.13
CA VAL A 206 2.93 15.43 3.40
C VAL A 206 1.52 15.87 3.08
N MET A 207 0.55 15.23 3.75
CA MET A 207 -0.86 15.46 3.50
C MET A 207 -1.57 16.01 4.72
N GLU A 208 -2.28 17.14 4.55
CA GLU A 208 -3.06 17.78 5.59
C GLU A 208 -4.44 18.16 5.07
N THR A 209 -5.48 17.74 5.77
CA THR A 209 -6.89 18.12 5.51
C THR A 209 -7.27 18.03 4.02
N GLY A 210 -6.85 16.93 3.36
CA GLY A 210 -7.16 16.65 1.95
C GLY A 210 -6.29 17.38 0.93
N ARG A 211 -5.18 17.99 1.33
CA ARG A 211 -4.23 18.69 0.44
C ARG A 211 -2.81 18.15 0.66
N ILE A 212 -1.98 18.21 -0.37
CA ILE A 212 -0.53 18.01 -0.24
C ILE A 212 0.06 19.37 0.11
N THR A 213 0.75 19.45 1.25
CA THR A 213 1.39 20.67 1.77
C THR A 213 2.88 20.72 1.48
N LEU A 214 3.56 19.56 1.50
CA LEU A 214 4.98 19.43 1.19
C LEU A 214 5.20 18.19 0.33
N SER A 215 6.24 18.22 -0.50
CA SER A 215 6.68 17.06 -1.28
C SER A 215 8.16 17.19 -1.63
N GLY A 216 8.86 16.07 -1.74
CA GLY A 216 10.28 16.09 -2.12
C GLY A 216 10.97 14.75 -1.88
N ASP A 217 12.29 14.78 -1.90
CA ASP A 217 13.14 13.67 -1.49
C ASP A 217 12.85 13.32 -0.01
N ALA A 218 12.74 12.02 0.29
CA ALA A 218 12.35 11.58 1.63
C ALA A 218 13.41 11.95 2.70
N LYS A 219 14.70 11.92 2.35
CA LYS A 219 15.78 12.28 3.27
C LYS A 219 15.81 13.78 3.56
N GLU A 220 15.56 14.60 2.53
CA GLU A 220 15.47 16.06 2.68
C GLU A 220 14.27 16.44 3.56
N LEU A 221 13.10 15.80 3.34
CA LEU A 221 11.93 16.02 4.18
C LEU A 221 12.14 15.54 5.61
N ALA A 222 12.83 14.42 5.84
CA ALA A 222 13.18 13.94 7.17
C ALA A 222 14.12 14.90 7.93
N ALA A 223 14.96 15.65 7.22
CA ALA A 223 15.85 16.67 7.79
C ALA A 223 15.16 18.03 8.00
N SER A 224 14.00 18.27 7.37
CA SER A 224 13.25 19.52 7.50
C SER A 224 12.76 19.76 8.92
N GLU A 225 12.96 20.97 9.43
CA GLU A 225 12.52 21.36 10.78
C GLU A 225 10.99 21.30 10.93
N ASP A 226 10.25 21.69 9.90
CA ASP A 226 8.78 21.69 9.89
C ASP A 226 8.24 20.24 9.98
N VAL A 227 8.80 19.33 9.20
CA VAL A 227 8.40 17.91 9.23
C VAL A 227 8.79 17.26 10.56
N ARG A 228 9.98 17.59 11.09
CA ARG A 228 10.45 17.09 12.39
C ARG A 228 9.52 17.50 13.52
N LYS A 229 9.19 18.78 13.60
CA LYS A 229 8.28 19.32 14.65
C LYS A 229 6.87 18.75 14.53
N ALA A 230 6.34 18.63 13.32
CA ALA A 230 4.94 18.20 13.11
C ALA A 230 4.74 16.67 13.19
N TYR A 231 5.73 15.87 12.77
CA TYR A 231 5.51 14.44 12.52
C TYR A 231 6.56 13.51 13.12
N LEU A 232 7.76 14.00 13.53
CA LEU A 232 8.86 13.14 13.98
C LEU A 232 9.13 13.21 15.49
N GLY A 233 8.40 14.05 16.23
CA GLY A 233 8.58 14.24 17.67
C GLY A 233 9.90 14.95 17.94
N GLY A 234 9.92 16.26 17.68
CA GLY A 234 11.08 17.13 17.95
C GLY A 234 11.40 17.28 19.43
#